data_6cc5d257913d6199f2f2b9b88a8dd5f5
#
_entry.id   6cc5d257913d6199f2f2b9b88a8dd5f5
#
_cell.length_a   1.000
_cell.length_b   1.000
_cell.length_c   1.000
_cell.angle_alpha   90.00
_cell.angle_beta   90.00
_cell.angle_gamma   90.00
#
_symmetry.space_group_name_H-M   'P 1'
#
loop_
_entity.id
_entity.type
_entity.pdbx_description
1 polymer ?
#
loop_
_entity_poly.entity_id
_entity_poly.type
_entity_poly.pdbx_seq_one_letter_code
_entity_poly.pdbx_strand_id
1 'polypeptide(L)'
;MDGAVETVSRRGLFRGNFGARSEAAQGWYSVDGLPAGADDVFWDGWADAHGLFVVGDHGAINHFDGEDWVRQPCPAPVPIHALWGTDRANLWAVGWMGLILHHNGEVWSQVRGCVVDANGKYASVQENTPLFGICGGADGRAWAVGDRGRILYFDGADWTVEDSGTRAHLRAVVILDDGRVMASGGDGTVLMRDLDGSWQALDCPVASNFTAALALPGGRVLLAGGRYFIQANGFRGDLVMWDGEGFEKQFTDMEFSRFRALGQTGKGVVALGDAGQIHLIDDDRADRLQSGTGHDLLGLVDLPSGDVMAVGDYGSLLVGDSAALPCFAPAIQSGEDPSNWSEMTSGTDRQLWGIWHDPKQDMLFACGEEGTVLALDRGKWEALPPAGALGIHDLARAPDGGLLAAGQLGEIHHFDGTTWSKHFDLFMDVTILSMWSDGCGQIFAVGDEGLVLHWAGANWERMPSGTKSALYGVWGMDAEHLLAVGDLGQVMRWNGTRWDEFNAGTEHFLFDVWGRSLSDIFVVGLSGTIGHFDGSRWHITPARARNDLLALTGTDTDVVAVGAAGAAARFDGHRWHMDPTGTTAGLRAVAVDGAGRYFAAGDGGTILFRDAE
;
A
#
# COMPACT_ATOMS: atom_id res chain seq x y z
N MET A 1 36.78 -12.78 49.56
CA MET A 1 35.36 -12.89 49.15
C MET A 1 35.22 -12.11 47.85
N ASP A 2 35.55 -12.80 46.77
CA ASP A 2 35.50 -12.24 45.44
C ASP A 2 34.08 -12.35 44.92
N GLY A 3 33.42 -11.22 44.80
CA GLY A 3 32.15 -11.12 44.11
C GLY A 3 32.40 -11.12 42.60
N ALA A 4 32.20 -12.25 41.95
CA ALA A 4 32.15 -12.34 40.51
C ALA A 4 30.92 -11.56 40.03
N VAL A 5 31.15 -10.44 39.37
CA VAL A 5 30.15 -9.77 38.53
C VAL A 5 29.92 -10.69 37.34
N GLU A 6 28.81 -11.41 37.32
CA GLU A 6 28.34 -12.10 36.13
C GLU A 6 28.11 -11.06 35.05
N THR A 7 28.98 -11.03 34.06
CA THR A 7 28.73 -10.35 32.80
C THR A 7 27.62 -11.11 32.10
N VAL A 8 26.36 -10.66 32.28
CA VAL A 8 25.23 -11.07 31.47
C VAL A 8 25.63 -10.79 30.02
N SER A 9 25.78 -11.83 29.23
CA SER A 9 26.17 -11.69 27.83
C SER A 9 25.10 -10.82 27.13
N ARG A 10 25.54 -9.89 26.28
CA ARG A 10 24.64 -9.01 25.46
C ARG A 10 23.52 -9.79 24.73
N ARG A 11 23.72 -11.08 24.43
CA ARG A 11 22.69 -12.00 23.91
C ARG A 11 21.58 -12.32 24.90
N GLY A 12 21.81 -12.23 26.20
CA GLY A 12 20.82 -12.53 27.23
C GLY A 12 19.81 -11.41 27.46
N LEU A 13 20.16 -10.15 27.23
CA LEU A 13 19.27 -9.01 27.43
C LEU A 13 18.04 -9.04 26.47
N PHE A 14 18.23 -9.47 25.25
CA PHE A 14 17.12 -9.53 24.26
C PHE A 14 16.52 -10.95 24.10
N ARG A 15 17.21 -12.03 24.53
CA ARG A 15 16.67 -13.41 24.47
C ARG A 15 15.82 -13.80 25.68
N GLY A 16 15.87 -13.04 26.77
CA GLY A 16 15.31 -13.46 28.05
C GLY A 16 13.91 -12.96 28.38
N ASN A 17 13.52 -11.76 27.93
CA ASN A 17 12.45 -11.00 28.57
C ASN A 17 11.39 -10.41 27.66
N PHE A 18 11.27 -10.82 26.40
CA PHE A 18 10.18 -10.35 25.54
C PHE A 18 8.81 -11.02 25.80
N GLY A 19 8.52 -11.51 27.01
CA GLY A 19 7.27 -12.20 27.31
C GLY A 19 7.23 -13.66 26.84
N ALA A 20 6.07 -14.29 26.88
CA ALA A 20 5.89 -15.67 26.41
C ALA A 20 6.14 -15.72 24.89
N ARG A 21 7.08 -16.58 24.46
CA ARG A 21 7.40 -16.80 23.06
C ARG A 21 6.48 -17.88 22.50
N SER A 22 5.74 -17.56 21.43
CA SER A 22 5.20 -18.61 20.56
C SER A 22 6.23 -18.90 19.46
N GLU A 23 6.55 -20.18 19.23
CA GLU A 23 7.44 -20.57 18.13
C GLU A 23 6.82 -20.13 16.79
N ALA A 24 7.44 -19.13 16.17
CA ALA A 24 7.24 -18.88 14.75
C ALA A 24 8.25 -19.73 13.95
N ALA A 25 7.93 -20.02 12.70
CA ALA A 25 8.73 -20.92 11.89
C ALA A 25 10.12 -20.31 11.56
N GLN A 26 11.15 -21.15 11.51
CA GLN A 26 12.45 -20.86 10.90
C GLN A 26 13.29 -19.72 11.50
N GLY A 27 13.36 -19.64 12.82
CA GLY A 27 14.26 -18.68 13.49
C GLY A 27 13.66 -17.30 13.71
N TRP A 28 12.37 -17.09 13.38
CA TRP A 28 11.60 -15.91 13.75
C TRP A 28 10.66 -16.22 14.91
N TYR A 29 10.52 -15.28 15.84
CA TYR A 29 9.71 -15.44 17.06
C TYR A 29 8.83 -14.20 17.23
N SER A 30 7.53 -14.39 17.50
CA SER A 30 6.67 -13.28 17.87
C SER A 30 6.98 -12.76 19.27
N VAL A 31 6.80 -11.47 19.48
CA VAL A 31 6.99 -10.78 20.76
C VAL A 31 5.62 -10.37 21.29
N ASP A 32 5.29 -10.86 22.49
CA ASP A 32 4.04 -10.52 23.19
C ASP A 32 4.29 -9.43 24.26
N GLY A 33 3.23 -8.80 24.75
CA GLY A 33 3.30 -7.90 25.91
C GLY A 33 3.26 -6.41 25.60
N LEU A 34 2.94 -6.02 24.37
CA LEU A 34 2.66 -4.61 24.04
C LEU A 34 1.52 -4.04 24.91
N PRO A 35 1.58 -2.75 25.32
CA PRO A 35 0.49 -2.09 26.02
C PRO A 35 -0.84 -2.21 25.27
N ALA A 36 -1.97 -2.26 26.00
CA ALA A 36 -3.30 -2.31 25.42
C ALA A 36 -3.52 -1.14 24.44
N GLY A 37 -3.80 -1.47 23.20
CA GLY A 37 -3.81 -0.59 22.01
C GLY A 37 -3.06 -1.23 20.84
N ALA A 38 -2.75 -2.51 20.95
CA ALA A 38 -1.94 -3.31 20.03
C ALA A 38 -2.53 -3.52 18.60
N ASP A 39 -3.59 -2.80 18.24
CA ASP A 39 -4.06 -2.71 16.85
C ASP A 39 -3.30 -1.62 16.07
N ASP A 40 -2.28 -1.00 16.69
CA ASP A 40 -1.46 0.02 16.04
C ASP A 40 -0.59 -0.63 14.93
N VAL A 41 -0.51 0.04 13.79
CA VAL A 41 0.47 -0.27 12.73
C VAL A 41 1.81 0.30 13.16
N PHE A 42 2.86 -0.52 13.17
CA PHE A 42 4.22 -0.07 13.42
C PHE A 42 5.00 0.07 12.11
N TRP A 43 5.52 1.27 11.88
CA TRP A 43 6.24 1.60 10.65
C TRP A 43 7.74 1.40 10.75
N ASP A 44 8.32 1.69 11.92
CA ASP A 44 9.77 1.66 12.11
C ASP A 44 10.15 1.54 13.59
N GLY A 45 11.43 1.32 13.85
CA GLY A 45 11.98 1.27 15.20
C GLY A 45 13.46 1.58 15.25
N TRP A 46 13.94 1.79 16.46
CA TRP A 46 15.33 2.05 16.76
C TRP A 46 15.73 1.43 18.10
N ALA A 47 16.91 0.83 18.16
CA ALA A 47 17.39 0.13 19.36
C ALA A 47 18.81 0.51 19.75
N ASP A 48 19.09 0.51 21.07
CA ASP A 48 20.42 0.60 21.66
C ASP A 48 20.63 -0.49 22.71
N ALA A 49 21.77 -0.44 23.42
CA ALA A 49 22.10 -1.41 24.47
C ALA A 49 21.14 -1.37 25.68
N HIS A 50 20.27 -0.40 25.78
CA HIS A 50 19.39 -0.15 26.92
C HIS A 50 17.90 -0.32 26.61
N GLY A 51 17.51 -0.54 25.34
CA GLY A 51 16.14 -0.81 24.95
C GLY A 51 15.83 -0.45 23.51
N LEU A 52 14.56 -0.40 23.21
CA LEU A 52 14.00 -0.33 21.86
C LEU A 52 12.84 0.65 21.83
N PHE A 53 12.79 1.48 20.80
CA PHE A 53 11.63 2.27 20.44
C PHE A 53 10.99 1.70 19.18
N VAL A 54 9.66 1.63 19.14
CA VAL A 54 8.87 1.38 17.92
C VAL A 54 7.82 2.47 17.76
N VAL A 55 7.63 2.93 16.52
CA VAL A 55 6.73 4.02 16.19
C VAL A 55 5.72 3.59 15.14
N GLY A 56 4.57 4.28 15.12
CA GLY A 56 3.49 3.86 14.25
C GLY A 56 2.37 4.88 14.11
N ASP A 57 1.20 4.38 13.76
CA ASP A 57 0.00 5.17 13.55
C ASP A 57 -0.47 5.89 14.81
N HIS A 58 -1.28 6.95 14.61
CA HIS A 58 -1.89 7.73 15.69
C HIS A 58 -0.89 8.30 16.72
N GLY A 59 0.35 8.54 16.29
CA GLY A 59 1.44 8.97 17.18
C GLY A 59 1.86 7.89 18.17
N ALA A 60 1.73 6.62 17.79
CA ALA A 60 2.22 5.52 18.61
C ALA A 60 3.73 5.62 18.79
N ILE A 61 4.18 5.70 20.02
CA ILE A 61 5.58 5.55 20.42
C ILE A 61 5.61 4.59 21.59
N ASN A 62 6.15 3.39 21.39
CA ASN A 62 6.29 2.40 22.43
C ASN A 62 7.78 2.19 22.71
N HIS A 63 8.14 2.16 23.97
CA HIS A 63 9.49 1.96 24.44
C HIS A 63 9.57 0.68 25.27
N PHE A 64 10.49 -0.20 24.91
CA PHE A 64 10.87 -1.36 25.70
C PHE A 64 12.16 -1.04 26.45
N ASP A 65 12.15 -1.10 27.78
CA ASP A 65 13.29 -0.74 28.64
C ASP A 65 14.21 -1.92 28.99
N GLY A 66 13.90 -3.11 28.45
CA GLY A 66 14.58 -4.37 28.74
C GLY A 66 13.74 -5.29 29.61
N GLU A 67 12.68 -4.81 30.24
CA GLU A 67 11.76 -5.57 31.10
C GLU A 67 10.31 -5.42 30.59
N ASP A 68 9.84 -4.18 30.42
CA ASP A 68 8.46 -3.89 30.09
C ASP A 68 8.31 -2.94 28.88
N TRP A 69 7.17 -3.05 28.19
CA TRP A 69 6.75 -2.10 27.17
C TRP A 69 5.99 -0.94 27.80
N VAL A 70 6.41 0.28 27.51
CA VAL A 70 5.76 1.50 27.99
C VAL A 70 5.41 2.41 26.80
N ARG A 71 4.13 2.77 26.67
CA ARG A 71 3.71 3.78 25.68
C ARG A 71 4.16 5.17 26.13
N GLN A 72 4.93 5.82 25.28
CA GLN A 72 5.42 7.18 25.53
C GLN A 72 4.40 8.23 25.09
N PRO A 73 4.29 9.37 25.80
CA PRO A 73 3.49 10.50 25.33
C PRO A 73 4.04 11.05 24.02
N CYS A 74 3.17 11.16 23.01
CA CYS A 74 3.51 11.79 21.74
C CYS A 74 2.91 13.21 21.66
N PRO A 75 3.68 14.23 21.29
CA PRO A 75 3.17 15.61 21.15
C PRO A 75 2.15 15.78 20.02
N ALA A 76 2.13 14.87 19.03
CA ALA A 76 1.24 14.96 17.88
C ALA A 76 0.63 13.58 17.55
N PRO A 77 -0.72 13.44 17.52
CA PRO A 77 -1.40 12.16 17.29
C PRO A 77 -1.56 11.87 15.79
N VAL A 78 -0.46 11.91 15.05
CA VAL A 78 -0.40 11.59 13.61
C VAL A 78 0.60 10.48 13.36
N PRO A 79 0.51 9.72 12.24
CA PRO A 79 1.43 8.64 11.92
C PRO A 79 2.89 9.09 11.94
N ILE A 80 3.74 8.27 12.54
CA ILE A 80 5.20 8.41 12.58
C ILE A 80 5.77 7.29 11.72
N HIS A 81 6.51 7.64 10.66
CA HIS A 81 6.92 6.69 9.62
C HIS A 81 8.34 6.16 9.79
N ALA A 82 9.25 6.97 10.34
CA ALA A 82 10.64 6.57 10.46
C ALA A 82 11.34 7.15 11.69
N LEU A 83 12.32 6.41 12.19
CA LEU A 83 13.19 6.77 13.30
C LEU A 83 14.66 6.75 12.86
N TRP A 84 15.42 7.68 13.39
CA TRP A 84 16.88 7.66 13.31
C TRP A 84 17.48 8.36 14.53
N GLY A 85 18.62 7.87 15.01
CA GLY A 85 19.35 8.54 16.08
C GLY A 85 20.74 7.98 16.30
N THR A 86 21.61 8.79 16.89
CA THR A 86 22.95 8.38 17.33
C THR A 86 22.92 7.72 18.70
N ASP A 87 21.98 8.14 19.53
CA ASP A 87 21.72 7.66 20.88
C ASP A 87 20.35 8.16 21.36
N ARG A 88 19.92 7.73 22.57
CA ARG A 88 18.62 8.10 23.15
C ARG A 88 18.41 9.60 23.36
N ALA A 89 19.48 10.35 23.59
CA ALA A 89 19.39 11.78 23.79
C ALA A 89 19.38 12.56 22.48
N ASN A 90 19.57 11.86 21.38
CA ASN A 90 19.55 12.42 20.03
C ASN A 90 18.84 11.45 19.07
N LEU A 91 17.55 11.17 19.36
CA LEU A 91 16.68 10.34 18.53
C LEU A 91 15.63 11.20 17.84
N TRP A 92 15.48 11.03 16.56
CA TRP A 92 14.59 11.79 15.69
C TRP A 92 13.51 10.90 15.11
N ALA A 93 12.28 11.42 15.01
CA ALA A 93 11.17 10.76 14.36
C ALA A 93 10.54 11.68 13.33
N VAL A 94 10.18 11.12 12.17
CA VAL A 94 9.51 11.85 11.09
C VAL A 94 8.21 11.17 10.71
N GLY A 95 7.25 11.95 10.19
CA GLY A 95 5.95 11.38 9.88
C GLY A 95 5.01 12.31 9.11
N TRP A 96 3.72 12.02 9.26
CA TRP A 96 2.64 12.68 8.57
C TRP A 96 2.61 14.19 8.84
N MET A 97 2.14 14.97 7.86
CA MET A 97 2.02 16.44 7.96
C MET A 97 3.34 17.14 8.28
N GLY A 98 4.46 16.64 7.76
CA GLY A 98 5.78 17.23 7.97
C GLY A 98 6.26 17.16 9.41
N LEU A 99 5.71 16.21 10.19
CA LEU A 99 6.08 16.03 11.60
C LEU A 99 7.56 15.69 11.73
N ILE A 100 8.25 16.41 12.61
CA ILE A 100 9.57 16.06 13.13
C ILE A 100 9.51 16.14 14.65
N LEU A 101 9.83 15.04 15.32
CA LEU A 101 9.99 14.94 16.75
C LEU A 101 11.47 14.73 17.10
N HIS A 102 11.86 15.22 18.25
CA HIS A 102 13.17 14.98 18.83
C HIS A 102 13.03 14.47 20.27
N HIS A 103 13.73 13.38 20.59
CA HIS A 103 13.86 12.84 21.93
C HIS A 103 15.20 13.25 22.52
N ASN A 104 15.18 13.87 23.68
CA ASN A 104 16.38 14.42 24.35
C ASN A 104 16.94 13.49 25.44
N GLY A 105 16.54 12.21 25.44
CA GLY A 105 16.88 11.23 26.46
C GLY A 105 15.78 11.04 27.52
N GLU A 106 14.87 11.99 27.66
CA GLU A 106 13.80 11.96 28.66
C GLU A 106 12.40 12.07 28.04
N VAL A 107 12.21 13.01 27.11
CA VAL A 107 10.90 13.31 26.54
C VAL A 107 10.98 13.61 25.04
N TRP A 108 9.88 13.28 24.33
CA TRP A 108 9.67 13.68 22.96
C TRP A 108 9.16 15.10 22.88
N SER A 109 9.76 15.91 22.03
CA SER A 109 9.34 17.28 21.71
C SER A 109 9.12 17.46 20.21
N GLN A 110 8.08 18.20 19.83
CA GLN A 110 7.84 18.53 18.44
C GLN A 110 8.74 19.68 18.01
N VAL A 111 9.51 19.45 16.95
CA VAL A 111 10.42 20.46 16.35
C VAL A 111 9.75 21.11 15.13
N ARG A 112 9.00 20.31 14.33
CA ARG A 112 8.35 20.78 13.10
C ARG A 112 7.05 20.02 12.85
N GLY A 113 6.18 20.54 11.97
CA GLY A 113 4.93 19.91 11.53
C GLY A 113 3.69 20.64 12.04
N CYS A 114 2.55 19.97 11.94
CA CYS A 114 1.29 20.57 12.36
C CYS A 114 1.20 20.73 13.89
N VAL A 115 0.60 21.82 14.33
CA VAL A 115 0.27 22.04 15.75
C VAL A 115 -1.18 21.61 15.99
N VAL A 116 -1.38 20.72 16.93
CA VAL A 116 -2.71 20.25 17.36
C VAL A 116 -3.09 20.99 18.63
N ASP A 117 -4.31 21.55 18.67
CA ASP A 117 -4.81 22.24 19.87
C ASP A 117 -5.24 21.23 20.97
N ALA A 118 -5.57 21.74 22.14
CA ALA A 118 -5.99 20.93 23.29
C ALA A 118 -7.27 20.10 23.05
N ASN A 119 -8.01 20.34 21.96
CA ASN A 119 -9.20 19.59 21.55
C ASN A 119 -8.92 18.59 20.42
N GLY A 120 -7.64 18.40 20.06
CA GLY A 120 -7.26 17.51 18.96
C GLY A 120 -7.50 18.10 17.55
N LYS A 121 -7.75 19.43 17.46
CA LYS A 121 -7.98 20.10 16.19
C LYS A 121 -6.69 20.78 15.71
N TYR A 122 -6.40 20.66 14.40
CA TYR A 122 -5.22 21.30 13.80
C TYR A 122 -5.32 22.83 13.91
N ALA A 123 -4.44 23.42 14.71
CA ALA A 123 -4.45 24.87 15.00
C ALA A 123 -3.72 25.71 13.94
N SER A 124 -2.68 25.15 13.31
CA SER A 124 -2.04 25.75 12.15
C SER A 124 -1.29 24.66 11.36
N VAL A 125 -1.25 24.82 10.06
CA VAL A 125 -0.48 23.92 9.17
C VAL A 125 0.55 24.78 8.47
N GLN A 126 1.77 24.82 9.01
CA GLN A 126 2.89 25.51 8.36
C GLN A 126 3.45 24.72 7.19
N GLU A 127 3.37 23.38 7.24
CA GLU A 127 3.72 22.45 6.15
C GLU A 127 2.90 21.18 6.27
N ASN A 128 2.35 20.73 5.12
CA ASN A 128 1.52 19.52 5.04
C ASN A 128 2.22 18.34 4.38
N THR A 129 3.48 18.49 4.01
CA THR A 129 4.18 17.48 3.19
C THR A 129 4.65 16.34 4.07
N PRO A 130 4.07 15.13 3.97
CA PRO A 130 4.52 13.98 4.73
C PRO A 130 6.00 13.66 4.55
N LEU A 131 6.64 13.17 5.61
CA LEU A 131 8.00 12.66 5.61
C LEU A 131 7.95 11.16 5.83
N PHE A 132 8.71 10.40 5.04
CA PHE A 132 8.63 8.94 5.01
C PHE A 132 9.90 8.24 5.46
N GLY A 133 11.06 8.88 5.30
CA GLY A 133 12.34 8.32 5.67
C GLY A 133 13.25 9.37 6.31
N ILE A 134 14.14 8.90 7.17
CA ILE A 134 15.17 9.72 7.81
C ILE A 134 16.46 8.92 7.94
N CYS A 135 17.59 9.56 7.69
CA CYS A 135 18.91 9.03 8.03
C CYS A 135 19.82 10.15 8.52
N GLY A 136 20.92 9.77 9.14
CA GLY A 136 21.93 10.76 9.54
C GLY A 136 23.28 10.14 9.85
N GLY A 137 24.26 10.99 10.04
CA GLY A 137 25.64 10.62 10.33
C GLY A 137 25.99 10.73 11.81
N ALA A 138 27.12 10.11 12.18
CA ALA A 138 27.69 10.24 13.52
C ALA A 138 28.11 11.68 13.88
N ASP A 139 28.18 12.56 12.89
CA ASP A 139 28.47 13.99 13.06
C ASP A 139 27.25 14.83 13.43
N GLY A 140 26.07 14.18 13.60
CA GLY A 140 24.82 14.80 14.01
C GLY A 140 24.05 15.46 12.86
N ARG A 141 24.53 15.41 11.61
CA ARG A 141 23.75 15.84 10.44
C ARG A 141 22.75 14.77 10.06
N ALA A 142 21.56 15.21 9.55
CA ALA A 142 20.52 14.28 9.15
C ALA A 142 19.76 14.78 7.91
N TRP A 143 19.14 13.83 7.18
CA TRP A 143 18.27 14.09 6.05
C TRP A 143 16.95 13.37 6.23
N ALA A 144 15.86 14.10 6.02
CA ALA A 144 14.52 13.54 5.99
C ALA A 144 13.91 13.73 4.60
N VAL A 145 13.28 12.69 4.06
CA VAL A 145 12.69 12.70 2.72
C VAL A 145 11.20 12.41 2.78
N GLY A 146 10.47 12.86 1.77
CA GLY A 146 9.03 12.75 1.81
C GLY A 146 8.32 13.03 0.49
N ASP A 147 7.06 13.36 0.62
CA ASP A 147 6.16 13.60 -0.49
C ASP A 147 6.63 14.74 -1.40
N ARG A 148 6.29 14.61 -2.71
CA ARG A 148 6.56 15.64 -3.75
C ARG A 148 8.02 16.07 -3.83
N GLY A 149 8.95 15.14 -3.64
CA GLY A 149 10.38 15.40 -3.69
C GLY A 149 10.90 16.20 -2.49
N ARG A 150 10.17 16.25 -1.39
CA ARG A 150 10.60 16.95 -0.19
C ARG A 150 11.88 16.36 0.37
N ILE A 151 12.90 17.19 0.54
CA ILE A 151 14.12 16.87 1.28
C ILE A 151 14.32 17.95 2.33
N LEU A 152 14.54 17.53 3.56
CA LEU A 152 14.95 18.39 4.67
C LEU A 152 16.35 17.95 5.11
N TYR A 153 17.20 18.92 5.36
CA TYR A 153 18.55 18.76 5.88
C TYR A 153 18.69 19.41 7.24
N PHE A 154 19.22 18.67 8.20
CA PHE A 154 19.58 19.14 9.53
C PHE A 154 21.10 19.32 9.59
N ASP A 155 21.54 20.54 9.90
CA ASP A 155 22.97 20.90 9.95
C ASP A 155 23.62 20.71 11.33
N GLY A 156 22.85 20.19 12.29
CA GLY A 156 23.20 20.07 13.71
C GLY A 156 22.53 21.14 14.59
N ALA A 157 21.86 22.14 13.97
CA ALA A 157 21.13 23.20 14.68
C ALA A 157 19.70 23.37 14.13
N ASP A 158 19.53 23.50 12.82
CA ASP A 158 18.25 23.79 12.20
C ASP A 158 17.93 22.88 11.00
N TRP A 159 16.64 22.61 10.76
CA TRP A 159 16.14 21.93 9.59
C TRP A 159 15.88 22.89 8.43
N THR A 160 16.52 22.70 7.32
CA THR A 160 16.39 23.49 6.09
C THR A 160 15.88 22.63 4.93
N VAL A 161 15.19 23.26 3.95
CA VAL A 161 14.72 22.57 2.75
C VAL A 161 15.84 22.57 1.72
N GLU A 162 16.15 21.39 1.16
CA GLU A 162 16.99 21.24 -0.03
C GLU A 162 16.12 21.00 -1.27
N ASP A 163 16.51 21.54 -2.42
CA ASP A 163 15.82 21.30 -3.70
C ASP A 163 16.26 19.96 -4.30
N SER A 164 15.36 19.03 -4.36
CA SER A 164 15.61 17.70 -4.93
C SER A 164 15.60 17.66 -6.47
N GLY A 165 15.06 18.68 -7.12
CA GLY A 165 14.84 18.71 -8.57
C GLY A 165 13.72 17.77 -9.08
N THR A 166 13.00 17.08 -8.19
CA THR A 166 11.91 16.15 -8.54
C THR A 166 10.61 16.45 -7.80
N ARG A 167 9.51 15.87 -8.28
CA ARG A 167 8.22 15.82 -7.58
C ARG A 167 7.80 14.40 -7.21
N ALA A 168 8.65 13.40 -7.47
CA ALA A 168 8.38 12.03 -7.08
C ALA A 168 8.33 11.91 -5.54
N HIS A 169 7.55 10.97 -5.03
CA HIS A 169 7.54 10.64 -3.60
C HIS A 169 8.87 9.99 -3.24
N LEU A 170 9.65 10.59 -2.35
CA LEU A 170 10.89 10.03 -1.84
C LEU A 170 10.58 9.28 -0.54
N ARG A 171 10.98 8.00 -0.47
CA ARG A 171 10.60 7.11 0.64
C ARG A 171 11.76 6.63 1.48
N ALA A 172 12.92 6.45 0.87
CA ALA A 172 14.10 6.00 1.57
C ALA A 172 15.26 6.97 1.36
N VAL A 173 16.10 7.09 2.37
CA VAL A 173 17.30 7.90 2.34
C VAL A 173 18.39 7.22 3.14
N VAL A 174 19.62 7.17 2.59
CA VAL A 174 20.78 6.56 3.25
C VAL A 174 22.03 7.41 3.04
N ILE A 175 22.93 7.33 4.02
CA ILE A 175 24.27 7.93 3.95
C ILE A 175 25.26 6.85 3.53
N LEU A 176 26.17 7.18 2.60
CA LEU A 176 27.24 6.32 2.14
C LEU A 176 28.51 6.53 2.98
N ASP A 177 29.44 5.55 2.93
CA ASP A 177 30.71 5.60 3.67
C ASP A 177 31.56 6.82 3.31
N ASP A 178 31.42 7.38 2.11
CA ASP A 178 32.14 8.57 1.64
C ASP A 178 31.45 9.89 2.00
N GLY A 179 30.30 9.83 2.65
CA GLY A 179 29.51 10.98 3.11
C GLY A 179 28.52 11.52 2.08
N ARG A 180 28.42 10.93 0.89
CA ARG A 180 27.31 11.21 -0.03
C ARG A 180 26.00 10.67 0.52
N VAL A 181 24.88 11.19 0.03
CA VAL A 181 23.54 10.76 0.46
C VAL A 181 22.74 10.32 -0.75
N MET A 182 22.11 9.15 -0.66
CA MET A 182 21.19 8.66 -1.68
C MET A 182 19.77 8.71 -1.17
N ALA A 183 18.86 9.26 -1.98
CA ALA A 183 17.41 9.21 -1.75
C ALA A 183 16.73 8.46 -2.90
N SER A 184 15.70 7.66 -2.57
CA SER A 184 14.97 6.89 -3.57
C SER A 184 13.47 6.89 -3.30
N GLY A 185 12.68 6.57 -4.34
CA GLY A 185 11.24 6.65 -4.21
C GLY A 185 10.47 6.16 -5.43
N GLY A 186 9.34 6.81 -5.70
CA GLY A 186 8.42 6.44 -6.76
C GLY A 186 9.01 6.53 -8.16
N ASP A 187 8.44 5.74 -9.08
CA ASP A 187 8.75 5.75 -10.52
C ASP A 187 10.24 5.54 -10.85
N GLY A 188 10.96 4.74 -10.06
CA GLY A 188 12.40 4.50 -10.25
C GLY A 188 13.27 5.70 -9.91
N THR A 189 12.73 6.70 -9.23
CA THR A 189 13.50 7.89 -8.84
C THR A 189 14.60 7.51 -7.87
N VAL A 190 15.85 7.83 -8.25
CA VAL A 190 17.03 7.74 -7.39
C VAL A 190 17.83 9.03 -7.53
N LEU A 191 18.13 9.65 -6.41
CA LEU A 191 18.89 10.89 -6.33
C LEU A 191 20.16 10.66 -5.53
N MET A 192 21.25 11.29 -5.95
CA MET A 192 22.53 11.35 -5.22
C MET A 192 22.82 12.79 -4.83
N ARG A 193 23.12 13.01 -3.55
CA ARG A 193 23.65 14.27 -3.05
C ARG A 193 25.15 14.18 -2.95
N ASP A 194 25.81 15.04 -3.69
CA ASP A 194 27.25 15.17 -3.64
C ASP A 194 27.74 15.95 -2.40
N LEU A 195 29.04 15.89 -2.14
CA LEU A 195 29.65 16.56 -0.98
C LEU A 195 29.56 18.10 -1.04
N ASP A 196 29.32 18.66 -2.22
CA ASP A 196 29.08 20.10 -2.42
C ASP A 196 27.65 20.54 -2.05
N GLY A 197 26.76 19.58 -1.77
CA GLY A 197 25.37 19.80 -1.38
C GLY A 197 24.38 19.77 -2.52
N SER A 198 24.81 19.50 -3.76
CA SER A 198 23.91 19.41 -4.91
C SER A 198 23.27 18.01 -5.03
N TRP A 199 21.97 17.96 -5.36
CA TRP A 199 21.26 16.74 -5.68
C TRP A 199 21.24 16.50 -7.19
N GLN A 200 21.56 15.28 -7.62
CA GLN A 200 21.56 14.86 -9.02
C GLN A 200 20.73 13.58 -9.17
N ALA A 201 19.91 13.51 -10.22
CA ALA A 201 19.17 12.30 -10.55
C ALA A 201 20.11 11.28 -11.19
N LEU A 202 20.03 10.03 -10.73
CA LEU A 202 20.71 8.88 -11.32
C LEU A 202 19.76 8.17 -12.29
N ASP A 203 20.29 7.69 -13.40
CA ASP A 203 19.51 6.95 -14.41
C ASP A 203 19.36 5.48 -13.98
N CYS A 204 18.31 5.22 -13.18
CA CYS A 204 18.00 3.88 -12.72
C CYS A 204 17.21 3.12 -13.80
N PRO A 205 17.68 1.92 -14.23
CA PRO A 205 17.04 1.17 -15.33
C PRO A 205 15.74 0.46 -14.91
N VAL A 206 15.31 0.58 -13.64
CA VAL A 206 14.13 -0.09 -13.09
C VAL A 206 13.14 0.95 -12.58
N ALA A 207 11.98 1.03 -13.22
CA ALA A 207 10.89 1.91 -12.80
C ALA A 207 10.10 1.29 -11.65
N SER A 208 10.75 1.07 -10.49
CA SER A 208 10.12 0.52 -9.28
C SER A 208 9.76 1.63 -8.29
N ASN A 209 8.78 1.36 -7.44
CA ASN A 209 8.52 2.19 -6.27
C ASN A 209 9.45 1.74 -5.15
N PHE A 210 10.62 2.37 -5.03
CA PHE A 210 11.59 2.04 -4.00
C PHE A 210 11.10 2.54 -2.63
N THR A 211 10.92 1.61 -1.71
CA THR A 211 10.41 1.85 -0.34
C THR A 211 11.51 1.75 0.70
N ALA A 212 12.62 1.07 0.38
CA ALA A 212 13.76 0.91 1.26
C ALA A 212 15.08 1.07 0.52
N ALA A 213 16.10 1.52 1.23
CA ALA A 213 17.48 1.60 0.78
C ALA A 213 18.42 1.17 1.91
N LEU A 214 19.47 0.43 1.58
CA LEU A 214 20.48 -0.03 2.54
C LEU A 214 21.87 0.26 1.99
N ALA A 215 22.62 1.08 2.71
CA ALA A 215 24.05 1.29 2.41
C ALA A 215 24.85 0.06 2.81
N LEU A 216 25.67 -0.44 1.91
CA LEU A 216 26.52 -1.61 2.08
C LEU A 216 28.00 -1.21 2.08
N PRO A 217 28.88 -2.01 2.66
CA PRO A 217 30.31 -1.74 2.63
C PRO A 217 30.87 -1.54 1.21
N GLY A 218 31.82 -0.63 1.08
CA GLY A 218 32.43 -0.30 -0.20
C GLY A 218 31.64 0.70 -1.05
N GLY A 219 30.75 1.47 -0.44
CA GLY A 219 29.98 2.52 -1.08
C GLY A 219 28.86 2.01 -1.98
N ARG A 220 28.46 0.74 -1.83
CA ARG A 220 27.32 0.15 -2.54
C ARG A 220 26.01 0.47 -1.85
N VAL A 221 24.91 0.48 -2.61
CA VAL A 221 23.55 0.67 -2.06
C VAL A 221 22.61 -0.37 -2.66
N LEU A 222 21.91 -1.11 -1.81
CA LEU A 222 20.80 -1.96 -2.24
C LEU A 222 19.49 -1.18 -2.08
N LEU A 223 18.76 -1.05 -3.17
CA LEU A 223 17.41 -0.49 -3.23
C LEU A 223 16.38 -1.61 -3.30
N ALA A 224 15.31 -1.49 -2.54
CA ALA A 224 14.22 -2.46 -2.53
C ALA A 224 12.87 -1.75 -2.69
N GLY A 225 11.96 -2.42 -3.39
CA GLY A 225 10.62 -1.90 -3.62
C GLY A 225 9.76 -2.89 -4.38
N GLY A 226 8.81 -2.39 -5.14
CA GLY A 226 7.99 -3.24 -5.99
C GLY A 226 6.99 -2.45 -6.81
N ARG A 227 6.47 -3.13 -7.83
CA ARG A 227 5.45 -2.61 -8.75
C ARG A 227 4.23 -3.51 -8.71
N TYR A 228 3.07 -2.92 -8.83
CA TYR A 228 1.84 -3.69 -9.02
C TYR A 228 1.69 -4.06 -10.49
N PHE A 229 1.56 -5.35 -10.78
CA PHE A 229 1.29 -5.85 -12.11
C PHE A 229 -0.17 -6.29 -12.20
N ILE A 230 -0.96 -5.54 -12.91
CA ILE A 230 -2.39 -5.79 -13.10
C ILE A 230 -2.63 -7.15 -13.75
N GLN A 231 -1.83 -7.50 -14.76
CA GLN A 231 -1.93 -8.78 -15.47
C GLN A 231 -1.65 -10.00 -14.58
N ALA A 232 -0.80 -9.83 -13.56
CA ALA A 232 -0.48 -10.89 -12.61
C ALA A 232 -1.29 -10.77 -11.30
N ASN A 233 -2.12 -9.72 -11.17
CA ASN A 233 -2.85 -9.34 -9.96
C ASN A 233 -1.99 -9.44 -8.70
N GLY A 234 -0.85 -8.80 -8.71
CA GLY A 234 0.05 -8.88 -7.57
C GLY A 234 1.25 -7.96 -7.71
N PHE A 235 1.89 -7.72 -6.58
CA PHE A 235 3.15 -7.02 -6.56
C PHE A 235 4.27 -7.91 -7.06
N ARG A 236 5.19 -7.29 -7.78
CA ARG A 236 6.50 -7.87 -8.10
C ARG A 236 7.57 -7.01 -7.46
N GLY A 237 8.37 -7.66 -6.61
CA GLY A 237 9.47 -7.03 -5.90
C GLY A 237 10.67 -6.83 -6.79
N ASP A 238 11.32 -5.71 -6.58
CA ASP A 238 12.58 -5.38 -7.23
C ASP A 238 13.65 -5.12 -6.18
N LEU A 239 14.82 -5.73 -6.37
CA LEU A 239 16.06 -5.45 -5.65
C LEU A 239 17.10 -5.00 -6.65
N VAL A 240 17.60 -3.80 -6.48
CA VAL A 240 18.53 -3.16 -7.42
C VAL A 240 19.78 -2.71 -6.68
N MET A 241 20.93 -3.18 -7.13
CA MET A 241 22.22 -2.78 -6.57
C MET A 241 22.78 -1.60 -7.32
N TRP A 242 23.21 -0.56 -6.61
CA TRP A 242 24.10 0.47 -7.10
C TRP A 242 25.51 0.20 -6.56
N ASP A 243 26.52 0.09 -7.46
CA ASP A 243 27.87 -0.35 -7.14
C ASP A 243 28.87 0.79 -6.88
N GLY A 244 28.38 2.03 -6.98
CA GLY A 244 29.20 3.25 -6.86
C GLY A 244 29.36 4.02 -8.18
N GLU A 245 29.13 3.36 -9.30
CA GLU A 245 29.23 3.94 -10.66
C GLU A 245 27.93 3.74 -11.47
N GLY A 246 27.26 2.59 -11.30
CA GLY A 246 26.06 2.23 -12.05
C GLY A 246 25.10 1.32 -11.29
N PHE A 247 24.02 0.95 -11.97
CA PHE A 247 23.01 0.05 -11.42
C PHE A 247 23.15 -1.36 -12.01
N GLU A 248 23.21 -2.34 -11.14
CA GLU A 248 23.09 -3.75 -11.49
C GLU A 248 21.73 -4.29 -11.02
N LYS A 249 20.99 -4.93 -11.92
CA LYS A 249 19.77 -5.62 -11.55
C LYS A 249 20.15 -6.87 -10.77
N GLN A 250 19.87 -6.90 -9.47
CA GLN A 250 20.15 -8.08 -8.67
C GLN A 250 19.01 -9.09 -8.77
N PHE A 251 17.78 -8.66 -8.41
CA PHE A 251 16.59 -9.47 -8.56
C PHE A 251 15.43 -8.56 -8.97
N THR A 252 14.75 -8.88 -10.05
CA THR A 252 13.59 -8.11 -10.50
C THR A 252 12.43 -9.04 -10.81
N ASP A 253 11.21 -8.50 -10.75
CA ASP A 253 9.98 -9.23 -11.01
C ASP A 253 9.79 -10.45 -10.06
N MET A 254 10.23 -10.34 -8.80
CA MET A 254 10.00 -11.36 -7.78
C MET A 254 8.51 -11.45 -7.46
N GLU A 255 7.93 -12.62 -7.68
CA GLU A 255 6.50 -12.83 -7.51
C GLU A 255 6.04 -12.62 -6.06
N PHE A 256 4.88 -11.98 -5.92
CA PHE A 256 4.15 -11.78 -4.65
C PHE A 256 4.92 -11.01 -3.56
N SER A 257 5.89 -10.17 -3.93
CA SER A 257 6.68 -9.42 -2.95
C SER A 257 6.71 -7.94 -3.30
N ARG A 258 6.22 -7.09 -2.41
CA ARG A 258 6.64 -5.69 -2.37
C ARG A 258 7.51 -5.54 -1.14
N PHE A 259 8.79 -5.27 -1.34
CA PHE A 259 9.70 -5.07 -0.22
C PHE A 259 9.43 -3.73 0.45
N ARG A 260 9.45 -3.72 1.78
CA ARG A 260 9.17 -2.56 2.63
C ARG A 260 10.38 -2.08 3.40
N ALA A 261 11.20 -3.00 3.87
CA ALA A 261 12.38 -2.70 4.67
C ALA A 261 13.56 -3.62 4.34
N LEU A 262 14.75 -3.11 4.55
CA LEU A 262 16.02 -3.81 4.40
C LEU A 262 16.85 -3.69 5.67
N GLY A 263 17.59 -4.73 6.03
CA GLY A 263 18.57 -4.70 7.10
C GLY A 263 19.67 -5.71 6.88
N GLN A 264 20.79 -5.52 7.55
CA GLN A 264 21.95 -6.39 7.40
C GLN A 264 22.13 -7.29 8.62
N THR A 265 22.30 -8.58 8.37
CA THR A 265 22.62 -9.58 9.39
C THR A 265 24.01 -10.18 9.16
N GLY A 266 24.51 -10.94 10.12
CA GLY A 266 25.76 -11.68 9.94
C GLY A 266 25.73 -12.76 8.85
N LYS A 267 24.57 -13.04 8.25
CA LYS A 267 24.38 -14.06 7.19
C LYS A 267 24.00 -13.51 5.83
N GLY A 268 23.79 -12.21 5.72
CA GLY A 268 23.35 -11.55 4.48
C GLY A 268 22.37 -10.42 4.76
N VAL A 269 21.76 -9.89 3.72
CA VAL A 269 20.73 -8.87 3.82
C VAL A 269 19.36 -9.53 4.01
N VAL A 270 18.58 -9.00 4.93
CA VAL A 270 17.16 -9.37 5.11
C VAL A 270 16.30 -8.32 4.44
N ALA A 271 15.39 -8.73 3.57
CA ALA A 271 14.33 -7.90 3.00
C ALA A 271 12.98 -8.36 3.52
N LEU A 272 12.19 -7.42 4.02
CA LEU A 272 10.85 -7.64 4.53
C LEU A 272 9.82 -7.06 3.58
N GLY A 273 8.60 -7.60 3.61
CA GLY A 273 7.55 -7.10 2.75
C GLY A 273 6.13 -7.48 3.17
N ASP A 274 5.23 -7.27 2.23
CA ASP A 274 3.80 -7.51 2.38
C ASP A 274 3.52 -8.99 2.71
N ALA A 275 2.39 -9.25 3.37
CA ALA A 275 1.91 -10.59 3.76
C ALA A 275 2.94 -11.43 4.54
N GLY A 276 3.73 -10.79 5.40
CA GLY A 276 4.73 -11.45 6.25
C GLY A 276 5.92 -12.02 5.50
N GLN A 277 6.19 -11.55 4.28
CA GLN A 277 7.31 -12.07 3.50
C GLN A 277 8.64 -11.60 4.05
N ILE A 278 9.56 -12.54 4.15
CA ILE A 278 10.95 -12.31 4.53
C ILE A 278 11.84 -13.03 3.53
N HIS A 279 12.85 -12.34 3.03
CA HIS A 279 13.87 -12.93 2.17
C HIS A 279 15.25 -12.70 2.78
N LEU A 280 16.07 -13.74 2.79
CA LEU A 280 17.49 -13.63 3.06
C LEU A 280 18.21 -13.56 1.71
N ILE A 281 18.98 -12.50 1.52
CA ILE A 281 19.61 -12.15 0.25
C ILE A 281 21.11 -12.25 0.41
N ASP A 282 21.77 -12.94 -0.49
CA ASP A 282 23.21 -12.88 -0.74
C ASP A 282 23.48 -12.42 -2.18
N ASP A 283 24.75 -12.38 -2.59
CA ASP A 283 25.15 -11.83 -3.90
C ASP A 283 24.47 -12.56 -5.09
N ASP A 284 24.08 -13.84 -4.94
CA ASP A 284 23.60 -14.67 -6.05
C ASP A 284 22.16 -15.17 -5.91
N ARG A 285 21.53 -15.02 -4.72
CA ARG A 285 20.19 -15.57 -4.48
C ARG A 285 19.41 -14.86 -3.38
N ALA A 286 18.10 -15.01 -3.44
CA ALA A 286 17.15 -14.53 -2.44
C ALA A 286 16.29 -15.71 -1.96
N ASP A 287 16.58 -16.23 -0.79
CA ASP A 287 15.84 -17.34 -0.19
C ASP A 287 14.66 -16.80 0.63
N ARG A 288 13.44 -17.25 0.29
CA ARG A 288 12.25 -16.88 1.05
C ARG A 288 12.22 -17.63 2.38
N LEU A 289 12.07 -16.89 3.45
CA LEU A 289 11.89 -17.41 4.81
C LEU A 289 10.42 -17.31 5.24
N GLN A 290 10.03 -18.15 6.20
CA GLN A 290 8.70 -18.07 6.80
C GLN A 290 8.74 -17.24 8.09
N SER A 291 7.93 -16.19 8.14
CA SER A 291 7.80 -15.35 9.33
C SER A 291 6.85 -15.92 10.39
N GLY A 292 5.97 -16.83 9.99
CA GLY A 292 4.86 -17.31 10.83
C GLY A 292 3.70 -16.33 10.94
N THR A 293 3.72 -15.21 10.22
CA THR A 293 2.62 -14.24 10.13
C THR A 293 2.20 -14.03 8.67
N GLY A 294 0.96 -13.60 8.47
CA GLY A 294 0.48 -13.08 7.18
C GLY A 294 0.33 -11.55 7.17
N HIS A 295 0.81 -10.87 8.22
CA HIS A 295 0.74 -9.41 8.33
C HIS A 295 1.88 -8.76 7.55
N ASP A 296 1.64 -7.55 7.04
CA ASP A 296 2.68 -6.77 6.41
C ASP A 296 3.77 -6.41 7.41
N LEU A 297 5.02 -6.62 7.00
CA LEU A 297 6.20 -6.24 7.75
C LEU A 297 6.77 -4.97 7.12
N LEU A 298 6.74 -3.87 7.86
CA LEU A 298 6.91 -2.52 7.34
C LEU A 298 8.28 -1.93 7.66
N GLY A 299 8.83 -2.26 8.83
CA GLY A 299 10.11 -1.77 9.31
C GLY A 299 11.02 -2.89 9.81
N LEU A 300 12.31 -2.63 9.85
CA LEU A 300 13.33 -3.54 10.35
C LEU A 300 14.31 -2.81 11.23
N VAL A 301 14.51 -3.33 12.43
CA VAL A 301 15.35 -2.74 13.48
C VAL A 301 16.55 -3.64 13.75
N ASP A 302 17.73 -3.09 13.63
CA ASP A 302 18.95 -3.77 14.03
C ASP A 302 19.07 -3.79 15.57
N LEU A 303 19.18 -5.00 16.15
CA LEU A 303 19.31 -5.15 17.59
C LEU A 303 20.79 -5.23 17.99
N PRO A 304 21.15 -4.70 19.17
CA PRO A 304 22.54 -4.77 19.68
C PRO A 304 23.09 -6.19 19.85
N SER A 305 22.22 -7.22 19.87
CA SER A 305 22.61 -8.63 19.86
C SER A 305 23.19 -9.11 18.53
N GLY A 306 23.00 -8.33 17.43
CA GLY A 306 23.24 -8.74 16.06
C GLY A 306 22.07 -9.52 15.44
N ASP A 307 20.96 -9.63 16.15
CA ASP A 307 19.67 -10.09 15.65
C ASP A 307 18.92 -8.90 15.02
N VAL A 308 17.80 -9.17 14.37
CA VAL A 308 16.95 -8.13 13.78
C VAL A 308 15.51 -8.27 14.30
N MET A 309 14.80 -7.14 14.38
CA MET A 309 13.38 -7.15 14.69
C MET A 309 12.60 -6.60 13.52
N ALA A 310 11.63 -7.36 13.04
CA ALA A 310 10.63 -6.89 12.09
C ALA A 310 9.43 -6.30 12.84
N VAL A 311 8.96 -5.15 12.38
CA VAL A 311 7.77 -4.47 12.89
C VAL A 311 6.77 -4.29 11.77
N GLY A 312 5.47 -4.27 12.08
CA GLY A 312 4.47 -4.18 11.03
C GLY A 312 3.04 -4.02 11.51
N ASP A 313 2.11 -4.42 10.66
CA ASP A 313 0.68 -4.31 10.89
C ASP A 313 0.21 -5.12 12.11
N TYR A 314 -0.88 -4.66 12.71
CA TYR A 314 -1.53 -5.30 13.87
C TYR A 314 -0.59 -5.50 15.06
N GLY A 315 0.31 -4.56 15.29
CA GLY A 315 1.28 -4.65 16.37
C GLY A 315 2.28 -5.80 16.19
N SER A 316 2.50 -6.26 14.96
CA SER A 316 3.42 -7.35 14.67
C SER A 316 4.84 -6.98 15.08
N LEU A 317 5.41 -7.76 15.98
CA LEU A 317 6.82 -7.70 16.37
C LEU A 317 7.40 -9.11 16.26
N LEU A 318 8.38 -9.28 15.39
CA LEU A 318 9.07 -10.56 15.19
C LEU A 318 10.57 -10.36 15.39
N VAL A 319 11.19 -11.21 16.18
CA VAL A 319 12.67 -11.25 16.32
C VAL A 319 13.22 -12.37 15.47
N GLY A 320 14.12 -12.04 14.56
CA GLY A 320 14.90 -12.99 13.76
C GLY A 320 16.21 -13.34 14.45
N ASP A 321 16.38 -14.61 14.85
CA ASP A 321 17.63 -15.13 15.40
C ASP A 321 18.64 -15.35 14.26
N SER A 322 19.61 -14.46 14.14
CA SER A 322 20.68 -14.54 13.13
C SER A 322 21.50 -15.84 13.18
N ALA A 323 21.47 -16.59 14.28
CA ALA A 323 22.18 -17.86 14.43
C ALA A 323 21.35 -19.08 13.97
N ALA A 324 20.02 -18.99 13.96
CA ALA A 324 19.10 -20.13 13.84
C ALA A 324 18.40 -20.27 12.47
N LEU A 325 18.72 -19.44 11.47
CA LEU A 325 18.07 -19.47 10.15
C LEU A 325 18.41 -20.76 9.38
N PRO A 326 17.48 -21.70 9.20
CA PRO A 326 17.48 -22.65 8.09
C PRO A 326 16.12 -22.95 7.46
N CYS A 327 16.07 -23.88 6.47
CA CYS A 327 15.13 -24.07 5.39
C CYS A 327 13.86 -24.93 5.65
N PHE A 328 12.72 -24.49 5.08
CA PHE A 328 11.52 -25.16 4.51
C PHE A 328 10.52 -26.07 5.28
N ALA A 329 9.29 -25.68 5.27
CA ALA A 329 7.91 -26.09 4.83
C ALA A 329 7.02 -26.85 5.88
N PRO A 330 5.71 -27.12 5.71
CA PRO A 330 4.60 -26.58 4.91
C PRO A 330 3.27 -26.26 5.66
N ALA A 331 2.29 -25.75 4.93
CA ALA A 331 0.87 -25.37 5.05
C ALA A 331 -0.07 -25.81 6.22
N ILE A 332 -1.06 -24.96 6.54
CA ILE A 332 -2.13 -25.14 7.53
C ILE A 332 -3.53 -24.93 6.92
N GLN A 333 -4.49 -25.72 7.40
CA GLN A 333 -5.90 -25.78 6.98
C GLN A 333 -6.83 -24.93 7.87
N SER A 334 -7.95 -24.48 7.27
CA SER A 334 -9.02 -23.66 7.84
C SER A 334 -10.22 -24.46 8.33
N GLY A 335 -10.99 -23.91 9.31
CA GLY A 335 -12.32 -24.40 9.73
C GLY A 335 -13.40 -23.43 9.21
N GLU A 336 -14.54 -23.96 8.79
CA GLU A 336 -15.58 -23.29 8.02
C GLU A 336 -16.75 -22.75 8.87
N ASP A 337 -17.11 -21.46 8.63
CA ASP A 337 -18.46 -20.92 8.88
C ASP A 337 -19.28 -20.97 7.57
N PRO A 338 -20.62 -21.16 7.62
CA PRO A 338 -21.40 -21.26 6.40
C PRO A 338 -21.39 -19.96 5.59
N SER A 339 -21.09 -20.07 4.30
CA SER A 339 -21.10 -18.97 3.34
C SER A 339 -22.49 -18.41 3.11
N ASN A 340 -22.62 -17.08 3.08
CA ASN A 340 -23.83 -16.37 2.65
C ASN A 340 -23.88 -16.18 1.13
N TRP A 341 -22.81 -16.58 0.42
CA TRP A 341 -22.68 -16.48 -1.03
C TRP A 341 -22.94 -17.83 -1.69
N SER A 342 -23.54 -17.79 -2.86
CA SER A 342 -23.80 -18.96 -3.70
C SER A 342 -23.10 -18.80 -5.05
N GLU A 343 -22.55 -19.88 -5.56
CA GLU A 343 -21.86 -19.89 -6.84
C GLU A 343 -22.84 -19.98 -8.02
N MET A 344 -22.55 -19.23 -9.10
CA MET A 344 -23.22 -19.28 -10.38
C MET A 344 -22.27 -19.78 -11.47
N THR A 345 -22.78 -20.63 -12.36
CA THR A 345 -22.00 -21.07 -13.52
C THR A 345 -21.88 -19.92 -14.52
N SER A 346 -20.67 -19.43 -14.73
CA SER A 346 -20.38 -18.36 -15.73
C SER A 346 -20.29 -18.88 -17.16
N GLY A 347 -19.97 -20.15 -17.35
CA GLY A 347 -19.75 -20.76 -18.68
C GLY A 347 -18.35 -20.50 -19.24
N THR A 348 -17.43 -19.94 -18.46
CA THR A 348 -16.04 -19.69 -18.85
C THR A 348 -15.08 -20.08 -17.71
N ASP A 349 -13.84 -20.36 -18.04
CA ASP A 349 -12.72 -20.56 -17.11
C ASP A 349 -11.72 -19.40 -17.15
N ARG A 350 -12.04 -18.34 -17.92
CA ARG A 350 -11.22 -17.14 -18.03
C ARG A 350 -11.38 -16.26 -16.80
N GLN A 351 -10.35 -15.50 -16.47
CA GLN A 351 -10.43 -14.50 -15.41
C GLN A 351 -11.45 -13.41 -15.76
N LEU A 352 -12.30 -13.07 -14.80
CA LEU A 352 -13.25 -11.99 -14.89
C LEU A 352 -12.75 -10.83 -14.02
N TRP A 353 -12.53 -9.67 -14.65
CA TRP A 353 -11.92 -8.51 -14.01
C TRP A 353 -12.91 -7.42 -13.64
N GLY A 354 -14.05 -7.38 -14.33
CA GLY A 354 -15.12 -6.43 -14.09
C GLY A 354 -16.48 -7.11 -14.00
N ILE A 355 -17.37 -6.56 -13.20
CA ILE A 355 -18.79 -6.85 -13.19
C ILE A 355 -19.56 -5.54 -13.01
N TRP A 356 -20.56 -5.33 -13.82
CA TRP A 356 -21.28 -4.06 -13.87
C TRP A 356 -22.79 -4.27 -14.05
N HIS A 357 -23.59 -3.49 -13.32
CA HIS A 357 -25.04 -3.47 -13.42
C HIS A 357 -25.49 -2.26 -14.23
N ASP A 358 -26.26 -2.48 -15.29
CA ASP A 358 -26.95 -1.42 -16.02
C ASP A 358 -28.30 -1.10 -15.36
N PRO A 359 -28.42 0.03 -14.63
CA PRO A 359 -29.66 0.33 -13.91
C PRO A 359 -30.83 0.70 -14.83
N LYS A 360 -30.61 0.97 -16.12
CA LYS A 360 -31.68 1.28 -17.08
C LYS A 360 -32.29 0.04 -17.71
N GLN A 361 -31.50 -1.02 -17.87
CA GLN A 361 -31.97 -2.29 -18.43
C GLN A 361 -32.20 -3.34 -17.35
N ASP A 362 -31.75 -3.07 -16.12
CA ASP A 362 -31.70 -4.02 -15.00
C ASP A 362 -30.97 -5.32 -15.39
N MET A 363 -29.81 -5.16 -16.04
CA MET A 363 -28.99 -6.25 -16.54
C MET A 363 -27.58 -6.20 -15.92
N LEU A 364 -27.03 -7.36 -15.62
CA LEU A 364 -25.65 -7.52 -15.19
C LEU A 364 -24.79 -8.00 -16.34
N PHE A 365 -23.59 -7.45 -16.41
CA PHE A 365 -22.53 -7.84 -17.34
C PHE A 365 -21.26 -8.14 -16.56
N ALA A 366 -20.46 -9.11 -17.03
CA ALA A 366 -19.13 -9.38 -16.52
C ALA A 366 -18.13 -9.37 -17.68
N CYS A 367 -16.90 -8.93 -17.43
CA CYS A 367 -15.86 -8.84 -18.45
C CYS A 367 -14.50 -9.31 -17.93
N GLY A 368 -13.59 -9.65 -18.85
CA GLY A 368 -12.28 -10.17 -18.46
C GLY A 368 -11.35 -10.46 -19.63
N GLU A 369 -10.58 -11.53 -19.47
CA GLU A 369 -9.54 -11.96 -20.41
C GLU A 369 -10.05 -12.21 -21.82
N GLU A 370 -9.16 -11.95 -22.81
CA GLU A 370 -9.39 -12.23 -24.24
C GLU A 370 -10.70 -11.69 -24.79
N GLY A 371 -11.07 -10.47 -24.37
CA GLY A 371 -12.30 -9.80 -24.82
C GLY A 371 -13.58 -10.45 -24.33
N THR A 372 -13.51 -11.30 -23.30
CA THR A 372 -14.68 -11.95 -22.71
C THR A 372 -15.65 -10.92 -22.17
N VAL A 373 -16.92 -11.01 -22.60
CA VAL A 373 -18.04 -10.26 -22.03
C VAL A 373 -19.21 -11.23 -21.88
N LEU A 374 -19.78 -11.27 -20.70
CA LEU A 374 -20.95 -12.10 -20.35
C LEU A 374 -22.12 -11.19 -19.99
N ALA A 375 -23.34 -11.61 -20.30
CA ALA A 375 -24.58 -10.95 -19.88
C ALA A 375 -25.44 -11.92 -19.07
N LEU A 376 -26.05 -11.46 -17.97
CA LEU A 376 -26.98 -12.26 -17.18
C LEU A 376 -28.39 -12.13 -17.75
N ASP A 377 -28.87 -13.13 -18.48
CA ASP A 377 -30.26 -13.21 -18.95
C ASP A 377 -31.01 -14.33 -18.22
N ARG A 378 -32.15 -13.98 -17.59
CA ARG A 378 -33.06 -14.92 -16.91
C ARG A 378 -32.36 -15.88 -15.93
N GLY A 379 -31.35 -15.37 -15.21
CA GLY A 379 -30.61 -16.13 -14.21
C GLY A 379 -29.52 -17.03 -14.79
N LYS A 380 -29.14 -16.87 -16.05
CA LYS A 380 -28.01 -17.55 -16.71
C LYS A 380 -27.06 -16.56 -17.33
N TRP A 381 -25.77 -16.81 -17.18
CA TRP A 381 -24.74 -16.07 -17.86
C TRP A 381 -24.58 -16.58 -19.30
N GLU A 382 -24.70 -15.67 -20.24
CA GLU A 382 -24.53 -15.95 -21.67
C GLU A 382 -23.39 -15.12 -22.24
N ALA A 383 -22.49 -15.73 -23.02
CA ALA A 383 -21.39 -15.03 -23.62
C ALA A 383 -21.87 -14.17 -24.81
N LEU A 384 -21.50 -12.90 -24.78
CA LEU A 384 -21.60 -12.02 -25.94
C LEU A 384 -20.46 -12.30 -26.92
N PRO A 385 -20.54 -11.84 -28.19
CA PRO A 385 -19.38 -11.85 -29.07
C PRO A 385 -18.18 -11.20 -28.36
N PRO A 386 -16.95 -11.67 -28.53
CA PRO A 386 -15.80 -11.09 -27.83
C PRO A 386 -15.55 -9.64 -28.28
N ALA A 387 -15.24 -8.78 -27.33
CA ALA A 387 -14.92 -7.36 -27.56
C ALA A 387 -13.45 -7.20 -27.98
N GLY A 388 -13.05 -7.80 -29.11
CA GLY A 388 -11.67 -7.85 -29.58
C GLY A 388 -10.89 -9.04 -29.00
N ALA A 389 -9.55 -8.97 -29.05
CA ALA A 389 -8.65 -10.02 -28.58
C ALA A 389 -7.94 -9.66 -27.27
N LEU A 390 -8.15 -8.46 -26.74
CA LEU A 390 -7.49 -7.91 -25.56
C LEU A 390 -8.38 -8.08 -24.33
N GLY A 391 -7.76 -8.02 -23.16
CA GLY A 391 -8.49 -8.08 -21.89
C GLY A 391 -9.29 -6.81 -21.62
N ILE A 392 -10.52 -6.97 -21.15
CA ILE A 392 -11.44 -5.89 -20.77
C ILE A 392 -11.48 -5.78 -19.26
N HIS A 393 -11.22 -4.58 -18.74
CA HIS A 393 -11.19 -4.32 -17.31
C HIS A 393 -12.51 -3.79 -16.77
N ASP A 394 -13.22 -2.95 -17.53
CA ASP A 394 -14.45 -2.36 -17.04
C ASP A 394 -15.46 -2.10 -18.17
N LEU A 395 -16.73 -1.95 -17.80
CA LEU A 395 -17.87 -1.75 -18.66
C LEU A 395 -18.66 -0.50 -18.23
N ALA A 396 -19.21 0.20 -19.22
CA ALA A 396 -20.09 1.34 -18.96
C ALA A 396 -21.20 1.43 -20.03
N ARG A 397 -22.28 2.15 -19.70
CA ARG A 397 -23.34 2.43 -20.65
C ARG A 397 -22.91 3.48 -21.66
N ALA A 398 -23.06 3.17 -22.95
CA ALA A 398 -22.90 4.15 -24.03
C ALA A 398 -24.08 5.13 -24.07
N PRO A 399 -23.87 6.37 -24.56
CA PRO A 399 -24.94 7.37 -24.67
C PRO A 399 -26.14 6.95 -25.56
N ASP A 400 -25.89 6.12 -26.55
CA ASP A 400 -26.92 5.56 -27.45
C ASP A 400 -27.67 4.36 -26.87
N GLY A 401 -27.29 3.91 -25.70
CA GLY A 401 -27.88 2.77 -24.99
C GLY A 401 -27.15 1.46 -25.21
N GLY A 402 -26.08 1.44 -25.99
CA GLY A 402 -25.17 0.33 -26.16
C GLY A 402 -24.25 0.15 -24.93
N LEU A 403 -23.24 -0.73 -25.06
CA LEU A 403 -22.26 -1.03 -24.02
C LEU A 403 -20.89 -0.56 -24.48
N LEU A 404 -20.15 0.11 -23.60
CA LEU A 404 -18.73 0.38 -23.77
C LEU A 404 -17.91 -0.61 -22.96
N ALA A 405 -16.81 -1.08 -23.53
CA ALA A 405 -15.85 -1.97 -22.89
C ALA A 405 -14.45 -1.37 -23.03
N ALA A 406 -13.76 -1.17 -21.92
CA ALA A 406 -12.42 -0.59 -21.88
C ALA A 406 -11.42 -1.54 -21.23
N GLY A 407 -10.17 -1.46 -21.67
CA GLY A 407 -9.13 -2.33 -21.12
C GLY A 407 -7.73 -2.03 -21.65
N GLN A 408 -7.03 -3.08 -22.01
CA GLN A 408 -5.63 -3.04 -22.41
C GLN A 408 -5.39 -2.19 -23.67
N LEU A 409 -4.15 -1.68 -23.82
CA LEU A 409 -3.67 -0.85 -24.93
C LEU A 409 -4.44 0.46 -25.13
N GLY A 410 -5.20 0.95 -24.12
CA GLY A 410 -5.96 2.18 -24.20
C GLY A 410 -7.13 2.13 -25.18
N GLU A 411 -7.64 0.93 -25.48
CA GLU A 411 -8.76 0.75 -26.39
C GLU A 411 -10.11 0.79 -25.67
N ILE A 412 -11.10 1.43 -26.31
CA ILE A 412 -12.51 1.37 -25.91
C ILE A 412 -13.31 0.83 -27.10
N HIS A 413 -14.09 -0.21 -26.85
CA HIS A 413 -14.98 -0.84 -27.81
C HIS A 413 -16.43 -0.51 -27.50
N HIS A 414 -17.26 -0.42 -28.52
CA HIS A 414 -18.69 -0.16 -28.43
C HIS A 414 -19.49 -1.34 -29.00
N PHE A 415 -20.46 -1.80 -28.22
CA PHE A 415 -21.43 -2.83 -28.63
C PHE A 415 -22.78 -2.22 -28.92
N ASP A 416 -23.28 -2.40 -30.15
CA ASP A 416 -24.55 -1.87 -30.64
C ASP A 416 -25.76 -2.77 -30.33
N GLY A 417 -25.54 -3.85 -29.54
CA GLY A 417 -26.52 -4.91 -29.28
C GLY A 417 -26.35 -6.14 -30.18
N THR A 418 -25.50 -6.07 -31.21
CA THR A 418 -25.22 -7.17 -32.14
C THR A 418 -23.74 -7.39 -32.38
N THR A 419 -22.98 -6.32 -32.56
CA THR A 419 -21.55 -6.39 -32.90
C THR A 419 -20.74 -5.35 -32.12
N TRP A 420 -19.47 -5.70 -31.88
CA TRP A 420 -18.48 -4.78 -31.33
C TRP A 420 -17.79 -4.00 -32.45
N SER A 421 -17.56 -2.72 -32.21
CA SER A 421 -16.71 -1.88 -33.02
C SER A 421 -15.73 -1.11 -32.15
N LYS A 422 -14.50 -0.85 -32.65
CA LYS A 422 -13.55 0.00 -31.94
C LYS A 422 -14.10 1.44 -31.94
N HIS A 423 -14.32 1.96 -30.73
CA HIS A 423 -14.88 3.29 -30.52
C HIS A 423 -13.79 4.34 -30.28
N PHE A 424 -12.70 3.94 -29.63
CA PHE A 424 -11.56 4.81 -29.34
C PHE A 424 -10.28 3.99 -29.24
N ASP A 425 -9.14 4.61 -29.57
CA ASP A 425 -7.80 4.02 -29.46
C ASP A 425 -6.83 5.15 -29.11
N LEU A 426 -6.19 5.01 -27.97
CA LEU A 426 -5.20 5.99 -27.50
C LEU A 426 -3.85 5.83 -28.21
N PHE A 427 -3.61 4.70 -28.91
CA PHE A 427 -2.34 4.33 -29.54
C PHE A 427 -1.15 4.34 -28.58
N MET A 428 -1.39 3.95 -27.35
CA MET A 428 -0.40 3.87 -26.26
C MET A 428 -0.51 2.53 -25.55
N ASP A 429 0.60 2.04 -25.04
CA ASP A 429 0.66 0.82 -24.21
C ASP A 429 0.31 1.19 -22.75
N VAL A 430 -0.93 1.56 -22.53
CA VAL A 430 -1.52 1.86 -21.22
C VAL A 430 -2.83 1.11 -21.07
N THR A 431 -3.23 0.79 -19.86
CA THR A 431 -4.49 0.12 -19.58
C THR A 431 -5.50 1.12 -19.04
N ILE A 432 -6.74 1.07 -19.55
CA ILE A 432 -7.88 1.72 -18.93
C ILE A 432 -8.44 0.73 -17.91
N LEU A 433 -8.51 1.13 -16.65
CA LEU A 433 -8.77 0.24 -15.51
C LEU A 433 -10.19 0.35 -14.98
N SER A 434 -10.77 1.55 -15.01
CA SER A 434 -12.13 1.78 -14.54
C SER A 434 -12.81 2.89 -15.31
N MET A 435 -14.14 2.78 -15.44
CA MET A 435 -15.00 3.78 -16.08
C MET A 435 -16.18 4.13 -15.18
N TRP A 436 -16.57 5.39 -15.22
CA TRP A 436 -17.80 5.88 -14.62
C TRP A 436 -18.63 6.65 -15.64
N SER A 437 -19.95 6.47 -15.61
CA SER A 437 -20.90 7.18 -16.48
C SER A 437 -22.06 7.75 -15.67
N ASP A 438 -22.47 8.99 -15.96
CA ASP A 438 -23.66 9.61 -15.39
C ASP A 438 -24.96 9.03 -15.97
N GLY A 439 -24.85 8.15 -16.96
CA GLY A 439 -25.97 7.61 -17.73
C GLY A 439 -26.70 8.64 -18.59
N CYS A 440 -26.22 9.88 -18.67
CA CYS A 440 -26.78 11.00 -19.45
C CYS A 440 -25.87 11.46 -20.58
N GLY A 441 -24.68 10.87 -20.70
CA GLY A 441 -23.77 11.10 -21.82
C GLY A 441 -22.38 11.62 -21.42
N GLN A 442 -22.12 11.79 -20.13
CA GLN A 442 -20.78 12.05 -19.61
C GLN A 442 -20.15 10.73 -19.15
N ILE A 443 -18.93 10.44 -19.59
CA ILE A 443 -18.21 9.25 -19.22
C ILE A 443 -16.76 9.63 -18.88
N PHE A 444 -16.27 9.15 -17.75
CA PHE A 444 -14.88 9.29 -17.35
C PHE A 444 -14.24 7.91 -17.31
N ALA A 445 -12.98 7.82 -17.73
CA ALA A 445 -12.20 6.61 -17.67
C ALA A 445 -10.82 6.92 -17.08
N VAL A 446 -10.32 6.05 -16.21
CA VAL A 446 -9.03 6.20 -15.54
C VAL A 446 -8.16 4.96 -15.77
N GLY A 447 -6.83 5.10 -15.60
CA GLY A 447 -5.93 3.99 -15.84
C GLY A 447 -4.47 4.29 -15.50
N ASP A 448 -3.59 3.52 -16.15
CA ASP A 448 -2.15 3.59 -15.97
C ASP A 448 -1.59 5.00 -16.24
N GLU A 449 -0.44 5.33 -15.64
CA GLU A 449 0.28 6.58 -15.84
C GLU A 449 -0.55 7.85 -15.56
N GLY A 450 -1.50 7.76 -14.61
CA GLY A 450 -2.39 8.86 -14.29
C GLY A 450 -3.35 9.22 -15.43
N LEU A 451 -3.65 8.26 -16.32
CA LEU A 451 -4.58 8.46 -17.41
C LEU A 451 -5.96 8.86 -16.89
N VAL A 452 -6.48 9.94 -17.43
CA VAL A 452 -7.89 10.33 -17.32
C VAL A 452 -8.40 10.69 -18.70
N LEU A 453 -9.46 10.02 -19.13
CA LEU A 453 -10.21 10.32 -20.35
C LEU A 453 -11.61 10.79 -19.98
N HIS A 454 -12.14 11.73 -20.76
CA HIS A 454 -13.48 12.24 -20.62
C HIS A 454 -14.21 12.23 -21.97
N TRP A 455 -15.41 11.69 -21.99
CA TRP A 455 -16.36 11.77 -23.09
C TRP A 455 -17.47 12.74 -22.76
N ALA A 456 -17.57 13.83 -23.50
CA ALA A 456 -18.59 14.87 -23.35
C ALA A 456 -19.61 14.88 -24.52
N GLY A 457 -19.88 13.70 -25.09
CA GLY A 457 -20.92 13.52 -26.10
C GLY A 457 -20.46 13.58 -27.57
N ALA A 458 -19.19 13.86 -27.86
CA ALA A 458 -18.68 13.91 -29.22
C ALA A 458 -17.35 13.15 -29.41
N ASN A 459 -16.37 13.39 -28.58
CA ASN A 459 -15.03 12.80 -28.66
C ASN A 459 -14.50 12.48 -27.25
N TRP A 460 -13.57 11.52 -27.16
CA TRP A 460 -12.76 11.31 -25.98
C TRP A 460 -11.65 12.35 -25.92
N GLU A 461 -11.48 12.97 -24.76
CA GLU A 461 -10.42 13.93 -24.50
C GLU A 461 -9.58 13.48 -23.32
N ARG A 462 -8.26 13.52 -23.46
CA ARG A 462 -7.35 13.27 -22.34
C ARG A 462 -7.30 14.50 -21.45
N MET A 463 -7.55 14.30 -20.16
CA MET A 463 -7.51 15.35 -19.14
C MET A 463 -6.22 15.26 -18.32
N PRO A 464 -5.64 16.40 -17.90
CA PRO A 464 -4.55 16.39 -16.94
C PRO A 464 -5.08 15.96 -15.57
N SER A 465 -4.63 14.81 -15.09
CA SER A 465 -4.96 14.31 -13.76
C SER A 465 -4.16 15.00 -12.64
N GLY A 466 -3.00 15.56 -12.96
CA GLY A 466 -2.05 16.10 -11.97
C GLY A 466 -1.11 15.04 -11.37
N THR A 467 -1.26 13.77 -11.74
CA THR A 467 -0.43 12.66 -11.27
C THR A 467 0.11 11.84 -12.43
N LYS A 468 1.13 11.02 -12.16
CA LYS A 468 1.61 9.94 -13.05
C LYS A 468 1.35 8.55 -12.46
N SER A 469 0.87 8.48 -11.23
CA SER A 469 0.49 7.23 -10.57
C SER A 469 -0.70 6.59 -11.25
N ALA A 470 -0.76 5.27 -11.31
CA ALA A 470 -1.93 4.56 -11.81
C ALA A 470 -3.17 4.91 -10.97
N LEU A 471 -4.30 5.07 -11.65
CA LEU A 471 -5.62 5.27 -11.05
C LEU A 471 -6.45 4.02 -11.34
N TYR A 472 -6.82 3.29 -10.28
CA TYR A 472 -7.44 1.96 -10.39
C TYR A 472 -8.96 2.01 -10.42
N GLY A 473 -9.56 2.89 -9.65
CA GLY A 473 -11.00 3.04 -9.53
C GLY A 473 -11.46 4.48 -9.72
N VAL A 474 -12.63 4.68 -10.30
CA VAL A 474 -13.30 5.99 -10.43
C VAL A 474 -14.77 5.88 -10.07
N TRP A 475 -15.22 6.78 -9.23
CA TRP A 475 -16.61 6.94 -8.82
C TRP A 475 -17.03 8.41 -8.90
N GLY A 476 -18.28 8.67 -9.25
CA GLY A 476 -18.84 10.00 -9.26
C GLY A 476 -20.29 10.06 -8.81
N MET A 477 -20.66 11.16 -8.17
CA MET A 477 -22.05 11.47 -7.87
C MET A 477 -22.74 12.12 -9.08
N ASP A 478 -21.99 12.91 -9.83
CA ASP A 478 -22.36 13.55 -11.09
C ASP A 478 -21.09 13.93 -11.86
N ALA A 479 -21.24 14.51 -13.06
CA ALA A 479 -20.11 14.87 -13.93
C ALA A 479 -19.22 16.02 -13.40
N GLU A 480 -19.60 16.70 -12.34
CA GLU A 480 -18.83 17.77 -11.69
C GLU A 480 -18.13 17.29 -10.40
N HIS A 481 -18.50 16.11 -9.90
CA HIS A 481 -18.01 15.58 -8.63
C HIS A 481 -17.62 14.11 -8.76
N LEU A 482 -16.35 13.86 -9.04
CA LEU A 482 -15.78 12.51 -9.11
C LEU A 482 -14.60 12.35 -8.15
N LEU A 483 -14.33 11.09 -7.82
CA LEU A 483 -13.09 10.68 -7.16
C LEU A 483 -12.44 9.57 -7.97
N ALA A 484 -11.11 9.59 -8.02
CA ALA A 484 -10.30 8.51 -8.55
C ALA A 484 -9.26 8.11 -7.51
N VAL A 485 -9.02 6.82 -7.37
CA VAL A 485 -8.10 6.27 -6.38
C VAL A 485 -7.00 5.46 -7.06
N GLY A 486 -5.84 5.38 -6.41
CA GLY A 486 -4.68 4.77 -7.04
C GLY A 486 -3.54 4.41 -6.11
N ASP A 487 -2.34 4.44 -6.70
CA ASP A 487 -1.09 4.11 -6.04
C ASP A 487 -0.86 4.93 -4.77
N LEU A 488 -0.27 4.28 -3.76
CA LEU A 488 0.26 4.94 -2.57
C LEU A 488 -0.78 5.76 -1.80
N GLY A 489 -2.02 5.26 -1.75
CA GLY A 489 -3.13 5.92 -1.06
C GLY A 489 -3.63 7.18 -1.76
N GLN A 490 -3.26 7.37 -3.03
CA GLN A 490 -3.67 8.54 -3.78
C GLN A 490 -5.18 8.56 -3.98
N VAL A 491 -5.79 9.68 -3.64
CA VAL A 491 -7.17 10.03 -3.99
C VAL A 491 -7.13 11.34 -4.74
N MET A 492 -7.71 11.36 -5.93
CA MET A 492 -7.88 12.55 -6.75
C MET A 492 -9.35 12.93 -6.78
N ARG A 493 -9.66 14.21 -6.61
CA ARG A 493 -11.03 14.74 -6.62
C ARG A 493 -11.21 15.70 -7.80
N TRP A 494 -12.20 15.42 -8.63
CA TRP A 494 -12.67 16.32 -9.68
C TRP A 494 -13.72 17.29 -9.13
N ASN A 495 -13.58 18.59 -9.44
CA ASN A 495 -14.45 19.66 -8.96
C ASN A 495 -15.22 20.35 -10.10
N GLY A 496 -15.37 19.68 -11.26
CA GLY A 496 -15.99 20.24 -12.45
C GLY A 496 -15.03 21.01 -13.36
N THR A 497 -13.80 21.31 -12.89
CA THR A 497 -12.82 22.10 -13.66
C THR A 497 -11.43 21.52 -13.66
N ARG A 498 -11.01 20.87 -12.58
CA ARG A 498 -9.68 20.24 -12.43
C ARG A 498 -9.70 19.11 -11.42
N TRP A 499 -8.72 18.26 -11.52
CA TRP A 499 -8.42 17.26 -10.51
C TRP A 499 -7.51 17.87 -9.43
N ASP A 500 -7.91 17.75 -8.19
CA ASP A 500 -7.15 18.15 -7.01
C ASP A 500 -6.87 16.91 -6.15
N GLU A 501 -5.72 16.86 -5.51
CA GLU A 501 -5.38 15.78 -4.58
C GLU A 501 -6.26 15.87 -3.32
N PHE A 502 -6.82 14.72 -2.92
CA PHE A 502 -7.71 14.60 -1.77
C PHE A 502 -7.24 13.41 -0.92
N ASN A 503 -6.20 13.61 -0.14
CA ASN A 503 -5.47 12.57 0.57
C ASN A 503 -6.35 11.78 1.55
N ALA A 504 -6.33 10.44 1.44
CA ALA A 504 -7.06 9.54 2.32
C ALA A 504 -6.37 9.27 3.66
N GLY A 505 -5.09 9.63 3.82
CA GLY A 505 -4.34 9.37 5.05
C GLY A 505 -3.79 7.95 5.16
N THR A 506 -3.67 7.25 4.04
CA THR A 506 -3.02 5.94 3.93
C THR A 506 -1.97 5.97 2.83
N GLU A 507 -1.01 5.06 2.90
CA GLU A 507 -0.03 4.83 1.83
C GLU A 507 -0.29 3.52 1.10
N HIS A 508 -1.29 2.76 1.52
CA HIS A 508 -1.69 1.56 0.83
C HIS A 508 -2.32 1.91 -0.52
N PHE A 509 -2.08 1.08 -1.51
CA PHE A 509 -2.75 1.19 -2.80
C PHE A 509 -4.26 1.10 -2.58
N LEU A 510 -4.99 2.00 -3.18
CA LEU A 510 -6.44 2.00 -3.17
C LEU A 510 -6.93 1.51 -4.53
N PHE A 511 -7.65 0.41 -4.54
CA PHE A 511 -8.06 -0.25 -5.79
C PHE A 511 -9.42 0.20 -6.27
N ASP A 512 -10.33 0.54 -5.34
CA ASP A 512 -11.67 0.96 -5.73
C ASP A 512 -12.25 2.00 -4.77
N VAL A 513 -13.25 2.75 -5.26
CA VAL A 513 -13.93 3.83 -4.55
C VAL A 513 -15.43 3.82 -4.88
N TRP A 514 -16.24 3.97 -3.86
CA TRP A 514 -17.69 4.10 -3.98
C TRP A 514 -18.26 5.00 -2.88
N GLY A 515 -19.40 5.65 -3.11
CA GLY A 515 -20.03 6.49 -2.10
C GLY A 515 -21.53 6.62 -2.24
N ARG A 516 -22.21 6.88 -1.12
CA ARG A 516 -23.61 7.27 -1.10
C ARG A 516 -23.80 8.76 -1.37
N SER A 517 -22.81 9.55 -1.02
CA SER A 517 -22.78 10.99 -1.20
C SER A 517 -21.35 11.52 -1.14
N LEU A 518 -21.14 12.81 -1.42
CA LEU A 518 -19.83 13.46 -1.27
C LEU A 518 -19.33 13.58 0.18
N SER A 519 -20.15 13.21 1.16
CA SER A 519 -19.83 13.17 2.58
C SER A 519 -19.90 11.75 3.18
N ASP A 520 -20.06 10.72 2.32
CA ASP A 520 -20.12 9.32 2.75
C ASP A 520 -19.52 8.45 1.64
N ILE A 521 -18.16 8.33 1.66
CA ILE A 521 -17.35 7.73 0.60
C ILE A 521 -16.50 6.64 1.21
N PHE A 522 -16.42 5.51 0.54
CA PHE A 522 -15.62 4.35 0.92
C PHE A 522 -14.54 4.07 -0.13
N VAL A 523 -13.38 3.65 0.35
CA VAL A 523 -12.28 3.17 -0.49
C VAL A 523 -11.76 1.85 0.07
N VAL A 524 -11.28 0.98 -0.80
CA VAL A 524 -10.65 -0.29 -0.41
C VAL A 524 -9.33 -0.48 -1.14
N GLY A 525 -8.47 -1.30 -0.55
CA GLY A 525 -7.14 -1.46 -1.10
C GLY A 525 -6.32 -2.61 -0.54
N LEU A 526 -5.02 -2.42 -0.67
CA LEU A 526 -3.99 -3.37 -0.28
C LEU A 526 -4.10 -3.74 1.21
N SER A 527 -3.78 -5.00 1.53
CA SER A 527 -3.75 -5.54 2.90
C SER A 527 -5.08 -5.34 3.65
N GLY A 528 -6.20 -5.41 2.92
CA GLY A 528 -7.54 -5.23 3.48
C GLY A 528 -7.82 -3.80 3.94
N THR A 529 -7.11 -2.81 3.43
CA THR A 529 -7.36 -1.40 3.75
C THR A 529 -8.79 -1.02 3.41
N ILE A 530 -9.47 -0.40 4.37
CA ILE A 530 -10.77 0.23 4.19
C ILE A 530 -10.68 1.68 4.68
N GLY A 531 -11.02 2.62 3.82
CA GLY A 531 -11.19 4.02 4.18
C GLY A 531 -12.65 4.44 4.12
N HIS A 532 -13.09 5.24 5.08
CA HIS A 532 -14.41 5.87 5.10
C HIS A 532 -14.28 7.38 5.33
N PHE A 533 -14.78 8.17 4.40
CA PHE A 533 -14.87 9.62 4.53
C PHE A 533 -16.25 10.01 5.06
N ASP A 534 -16.30 10.64 6.23
CA ASP A 534 -17.52 11.01 6.94
C ASP A 534 -18.03 12.44 6.61
N GLY A 535 -17.51 13.05 5.55
CA GLY A 535 -17.79 14.44 5.17
C GLY A 535 -16.83 15.46 5.83
N SER A 536 -16.04 15.04 6.80
CA SER A 536 -15.07 15.91 7.50
C SER A 536 -13.64 15.37 7.41
N ARG A 537 -13.46 14.07 7.53
CA ARG A 537 -12.16 13.39 7.52
C ARG A 537 -12.28 11.95 7.03
N TRP A 538 -11.15 11.38 6.64
CA TRP A 538 -11.00 9.97 6.39
C TRP A 538 -10.78 9.21 7.69
N HIS A 539 -11.45 8.08 7.82
CA HIS A 539 -11.22 7.06 8.83
C HIS A 539 -10.66 5.84 8.11
N ILE A 540 -9.37 5.58 8.27
CA ILE A 540 -8.72 4.40 7.72
C ILE A 540 -8.79 3.30 8.77
N THR A 541 -9.41 2.20 8.43
CA THR A 541 -9.53 1.01 9.27
C THR A 541 -8.93 -0.15 8.50
N PRO A 542 -7.94 -0.85 9.05
CA PRO A 542 -7.53 -2.11 8.48
C PRO A 542 -8.72 -3.07 8.60
N ALA A 543 -9.14 -3.65 7.48
CA ALA A 543 -10.15 -4.70 7.54
C ALA A 543 -9.60 -5.87 8.34
N ARG A 544 -10.47 -6.61 9.02
CA ARG A 544 -10.10 -7.91 9.60
C ARG A 544 -9.77 -8.95 8.51
N ALA A 545 -10.03 -8.62 7.25
CA ALA A 545 -9.57 -9.36 6.09
C ALA A 545 -8.05 -9.21 5.94
N ARG A 546 -7.32 -10.32 5.99
CA ARG A 546 -5.86 -10.36 5.80
C ARG A 546 -5.44 -10.25 4.33
N ASN A 547 -6.40 -10.16 3.42
CA ASN A 547 -6.21 -10.18 1.97
C ASN A 547 -6.61 -8.84 1.38
N ASP A 548 -5.99 -8.50 0.25
CA ASP A 548 -6.34 -7.30 -0.51
C ASP A 548 -7.83 -7.25 -0.81
N LEU A 549 -8.45 -6.11 -0.62
CA LEU A 549 -9.79 -5.83 -1.07
C LEU A 549 -9.69 -5.08 -2.40
N LEU A 550 -10.25 -5.68 -3.46
CA LEU A 550 -10.03 -5.25 -4.84
C LEU A 550 -11.18 -4.42 -5.41
N ALA A 551 -12.38 -4.64 -4.91
CA ALA A 551 -13.57 -3.91 -5.37
C ALA A 551 -14.57 -3.72 -4.24
N LEU A 552 -15.39 -2.66 -4.35
CA LEU A 552 -16.49 -2.41 -3.43
C LEU A 552 -17.69 -1.80 -4.14
N THR A 553 -18.85 -2.07 -3.60
CA THR A 553 -20.12 -1.44 -4.00
C THR A 553 -21.08 -1.41 -2.82
N GLY A 554 -22.19 -0.70 -2.92
CA GLY A 554 -23.14 -0.67 -1.82
C GLY A 554 -24.52 -0.18 -2.20
N THR A 555 -25.37 -0.17 -1.20
CA THR A 555 -26.73 0.38 -1.20
C THR A 555 -26.84 1.52 -0.19
N ASP A 556 -28.04 2.05 0.01
CA ASP A 556 -28.28 3.04 1.06
C ASP A 556 -28.03 2.49 2.48
N THR A 557 -28.07 1.16 2.65
CA THR A 557 -28.01 0.51 3.97
C THR A 557 -26.68 -0.17 4.25
N ASP A 558 -26.04 -0.77 3.28
CA ASP A 558 -24.82 -1.55 3.45
C ASP A 558 -23.79 -1.33 2.32
N VAL A 559 -22.55 -1.73 2.58
CA VAL A 559 -21.45 -1.72 1.61
C VAL A 559 -20.77 -3.07 1.65
N VAL A 560 -20.48 -3.63 0.49
CA VAL A 560 -19.76 -4.90 0.35
C VAL A 560 -18.46 -4.67 -0.40
N ALA A 561 -17.38 -5.20 0.16
CA ALA A 561 -16.06 -5.23 -0.46
C ALA A 561 -15.63 -6.68 -0.67
N VAL A 562 -14.97 -6.96 -1.78
CA VAL A 562 -14.46 -8.29 -2.14
C VAL A 562 -12.99 -8.22 -2.56
N GLY A 563 -12.29 -9.36 -2.49
CA GLY A 563 -10.87 -9.33 -2.77
C GLY A 563 -10.17 -10.68 -2.96
N ALA A 564 -8.87 -10.66 -2.77
CA ALA A 564 -7.98 -11.78 -2.99
C ALA A 564 -8.34 -12.99 -2.09
N ALA A 565 -8.10 -14.21 -2.62
CA ALA A 565 -8.34 -15.48 -1.94
C ALA A 565 -9.77 -15.60 -1.36
N GLY A 566 -10.78 -15.09 -2.08
CA GLY A 566 -12.18 -15.15 -1.69
C GLY A 566 -12.55 -14.24 -0.51
N ALA A 567 -11.72 -13.26 -0.17
CA ALA A 567 -12.03 -12.31 0.88
C ALA A 567 -13.30 -11.53 0.56
N ALA A 568 -14.17 -11.35 1.55
CA ALA A 568 -15.26 -10.39 1.50
C ALA A 568 -15.51 -9.78 2.88
N ALA A 569 -15.90 -8.52 2.88
CA ALA A 569 -16.29 -7.76 4.06
C ALA A 569 -17.55 -6.95 3.78
N ARG A 570 -18.40 -6.78 4.79
CA ARG A 570 -19.64 -6.03 4.71
C ARG A 570 -19.72 -4.99 5.81
N PHE A 571 -20.13 -3.79 5.45
CA PHE A 571 -20.45 -2.70 6.38
C PHE A 571 -21.95 -2.61 6.60
N ASP A 572 -22.41 -2.75 7.84
CA ASP A 572 -23.82 -2.77 8.24
C ASP A 572 -24.39 -1.36 8.59
N GLY A 573 -23.67 -0.31 8.20
CA GLY A 573 -23.98 1.07 8.59
C GLY A 573 -23.29 1.51 9.89
N HIS A 574 -22.69 0.59 10.65
CA HIS A 574 -22.01 0.86 11.91
C HIS A 574 -20.58 0.33 11.96
N ARG A 575 -20.36 -0.87 11.45
CA ARG A 575 -19.05 -1.55 11.47
C ARG A 575 -18.90 -2.54 10.32
N TRP A 576 -17.66 -2.86 10.01
CA TRP A 576 -17.30 -3.89 9.05
C TRP A 576 -17.31 -5.28 9.70
N HIS A 577 -17.86 -6.24 9.00
CA HIS A 577 -17.89 -7.66 9.33
C HIS A 577 -17.26 -8.47 8.21
N MET A 578 -16.58 -9.56 8.54
CA MET A 578 -16.20 -10.56 7.53
C MET A 578 -17.48 -11.22 6.99
N ASP A 579 -17.51 -11.42 5.69
CA ASP A 579 -18.63 -12.05 4.96
C ASP A 579 -18.11 -13.27 4.17
N PRO A 580 -18.03 -14.47 4.80
CA PRO A 580 -17.40 -15.64 4.20
C PRO A 580 -18.05 -16.01 2.87
N THR A 581 -17.24 -16.15 1.82
CA THR A 581 -17.70 -16.44 0.46
C THR A 581 -17.75 -17.93 0.13
N GLY A 582 -17.06 -18.76 0.91
CA GLY A 582 -16.93 -20.20 0.65
C GLY A 582 -15.99 -20.56 -0.50
N THR A 583 -15.35 -19.56 -1.14
CA THR A 583 -14.34 -19.79 -2.19
C THR A 583 -12.97 -19.31 -1.77
N THR A 584 -11.93 -19.86 -2.40
CA THR A 584 -10.55 -19.38 -2.34
C THR A 584 -10.12 -18.64 -3.63
N ALA A 585 -11.00 -18.58 -4.63
CA ALA A 585 -10.77 -17.81 -5.84
C ALA A 585 -10.69 -16.31 -5.52
N GLY A 586 -9.76 -15.60 -6.10
CA GLY A 586 -9.70 -14.14 -5.98
C GLY A 586 -10.94 -13.51 -6.62
N LEU A 587 -11.64 -12.66 -5.88
CA LEU A 587 -12.81 -11.90 -6.34
C LEU A 587 -12.34 -10.49 -6.72
N ARG A 588 -12.48 -10.13 -8.00
CA ARG A 588 -11.86 -8.92 -8.57
C ARG A 588 -12.81 -7.76 -8.72
N ALA A 589 -14.10 -8.05 -8.82
CA ALA A 589 -15.13 -7.04 -9.00
C ALA A 589 -16.41 -7.44 -8.27
N VAL A 590 -17.21 -6.45 -7.87
CA VAL A 590 -18.50 -6.63 -7.22
C VAL A 590 -19.50 -5.59 -7.71
N ALA A 591 -20.73 -6.01 -7.99
CA ALA A 591 -21.83 -5.13 -8.36
C ALA A 591 -23.09 -5.47 -7.55
N VAL A 592 -24.00 -4.52 -7.44
CA VAL A 592 -25.32 -4.69 -6.82
C VAL A 592 -26.40 -4.43 -7.88
N ASP A 593 -27.39 -5.30 -7.96
CA ASP A 593 -28.52 -5.14 -8.89
C ASP A 593 -29.66 -4.28 -8.31
N GLY A 594 -30.68 -4.01 -9.15
CA GLY A 594 -31.84 -3.22 -8.75
C GLY A 594 -32.68 -3.85 -7.63
N ALA A 595 -32.50 -5.14 -7.32
CA ALA A 595 -33.13 -5.84 -6.22
C ALA A 595 -32.30 -5.85 -4.92
N GLY A 596 -31.09 -5.24 -4.93
CA GLY A 596 -30.17 -5.20 -3.79
C GLY A 596 -29.35 -6.47 -3.63
N ARG A 597 -29.32 -7.37 -4.63
CA ARG A 597 -28.47 -8.57 -4.62
C ARG A 597 -27.06 -8.24 -5.06
N TYR A 598 -26.07 -8.79 -4.38
CA TYR A 598 -24.66 -8.60 -4.71
C TYR A 598 -24.17 -9.73 -5.61
N PHE A 599 -23.32 -9.38 -6.57
CA PHE A 599 -22.66 -10.30 -7.49
C PHE A 599 -21.18 -9.99 -7.51
N ALA A 600 -20.35 -11.00 -7.30
CA ALA A 600 -18.89 -10.89 -7.35
C ALA A 600 -18.32 -11.78 -8.44
N ALA A 601 -17.36 -11.26 -9.20
CA ALA A 601 -16.70 -11.97 -10.28
C ALA A 601 -15.18 -12.04 -10.05
N GLY A 602 -14.52 -13.10 -10.55
CA GLY A 602 -13.10 -13.28 -10.28
C GLY A 602 -12.39 -14.36 -11.07
N ASP A 603 -11.39 -14.95 -10.42
CA ASP A 603 -10.45 -15.92 -10.99
C ASP A 603 -11.15 -17.18 -11.49
N GLY A 604 -10.66 -17.71 -12.61
CA GLY A 604 -11.16 -18.96 -13.20
C GLY A 604 -12.64 -18.92 -13.58
N GLY A 605 -13.18 -17.74 -13.92
CA GLY A 605 -14.58 -17.57 -14.27
C GLY A 605 -15.54 -17.65 -13.09
N THR A 606 -15.05 -17.55 -11.86
CA THR A 606 -15.88 -17.57 -10.65
C THR A 606 -16.87 -16.42 -10.66
N ILE A 607 -18.15 -16.73 -10.49
CA ILE A 607 -19.20 -15.74 -10.19
C ILE A 607 -19.98 -16.22 -8.97
N LEU A 608 -20.06 -15.37 -7.96
CA LEU A 608 -20.86 -15.59 -6.76
C LEU A 608 -21.99 -14.57 -6.70
N PHE A 609 -23.10 -14.95 -6.08
CA PHE A 609 -24.17 -14.02 -5.74
C PHE A 609 -24.58 -14.18 -4.27
N ARG A 610 -25.12 -13.09 -3.71
CA ARG A 610 -25.64 -12.99 -2.35
C ARG A 610 -26.96 -12.25 -2.41
N ASP A 611 -28.01 -12.82 -1.81
CA ASP A 611 -29.32 -12.17 -1.73
C ASP A 611 -29.26 -10.94 -0.81
N ALA A 612 -30.16 -9.98 -1.07
CA ALA A 612 -30.42 -8.87 -0.15
C ALA A 612 -30.93 -9.39 1.19
N GLU A 613 -30.48 -8.81 2.31
CA GLU A 613 -31.03 -9.10 3.64
C GLU A 613 -32.34 -8.38 3.90
#